data_8c39a0e0a986bb9f9f249635159aea95
#
_entry.id   8c39a0e0a986bb9f9f249635159aea95
#
_cell.length_a   1.000
_cell.length_b   1.000
_cell.length_c   1.000
_cell.angle_alpha   90.00
_cell.angle_beta   90.00
_cell.angle_gamma   90.00
#
_symmetry.space_group_name_H-M   'P 1'
#
loop_
_entity.id
_entity.type
_entity.pdbx_description
1 polymer ?
#
loop_
_entity_poly.entity_id
_entity_poly.type
_entity_poly.pdbx_seq_one_letter_code
_entity_poly.pdbx_strand_id
1 'polypeptide(L)'
;MNETQKKLDPVFFPRLWDLAHNAGMLAVEKLQVIPMIVQEYTDFLNDNSPVKKSWFIEEGCCGFAWVTVRPGNCSFARWMKEKGCHSAYGGGMQYWVYLFNQSLQKKETYAEAFAKTLREFGIWAYPGSRMD
;
A
#
# COMPACT_ATOMS: atom_id res chain seq x y z
N MET A 1 -16.83 0.87 -27.02
CA MET A 1 -15.88 0.25 -26.08
C MET A 1 -14.60 -0.07 -26.80
N ASN A 2 -13.52 0.40 -26.25
CA ASN A 2 -12.19 0.19 -26.80
C ASN A 2 -11.76 -1.26 -26.54
N GLU A 3 -10.93 -1.84 -27.41
CA GLU A 3 -10.37 -3.17 -27.22
C GLU A 3 -9.56 -3.28 -25.92
N THR A 4 -8.91 -2.19 -25.51
CA THR A 4 -8.15 -2.14 -24.27
C THR A 4 -9.03 -2.26 -23.03
N GLN A 5 -10.34 -2.09 -23.18
CA GLN A 5 -11.30 -2.21 -22.10
C GLN A 5 -12.04 -3.55 -22.12
N LYS A 6 -11.51 -4.50 -22.85
CA LYS A 6 -12.06 -5.84 -22.90
C LYS A 6 -12.06 -6.44 -21.51
N LYS A 7 -13.20 -6.99 -21.11
CA LYS A 7 -13.36 -7.57 -19.78
C LYS A 7 -12.44 -8.77 -19.58
N LEU A 8 -11.69 -8.75 -18.49
CA LEU A 8 -10.80 -9.84 -18.15
C LEU A 8 -11.60 -11.07 -17.70
N ASP A 9 -11.22 -12.26 -18.19
CA ASP A 9 -11.85 -13.49 -17.78
C ASP A 9 -11.53 -13.79 -16.31
N PRO A 10 -12.55 -14.07 -15.47
CA PRO A 10 -12.31 -14.36 -14.05
C PRO A 10 -11.33 -15.49 -13.77
N VAL A 11 -11.12 -16.40 -14.72
CA VAL A 11 -10.14 -17.47 -14.54
C VAL A 11 -8.72 -16.93 -14.36
N PHE A 12 -8.44 -15.72 -14.81
CA PHE A 12 -7.13 -15.10 -14.69
C PHE A 12 -6.96 -14.28 -13.41
N PHE A 13 -8.01 -14.11 -12.61
CA PHE A 13 -7.93 -13.28 -11.40
C PHE A 13 -6.85 -13.75 -10.42
N PRO A 14 -6.71 -15.04 -10.10
CA PRO A 14 -5.62 -15.46 -9.21
C PRO A 14 -4.24 -15.12 -9.77
N ARG A 15 -4.03 -15.30 -11.08
CA ARG A 15 -2.76 -14.97 -11.72
C ARG A 15 -2.50 -13.46 -11.70
N LEU A 16 -3.53 -12.66 -11.95
CA LEU A 16 -3.41 -11.20 -11.88
C LEU A 16 -3.04 -10.75 -10.47
N TRP A 17 -3.65 -11.36 -9.46
CA TRP A 17 -3.31 -11.08 -8.07
C TRP A 17 -1.85 -11.37 -7.78
N ASP A 18 -1.35 -12.52 -8.24
CA ASP A 18 0.03 -12.91 -8.06
C ASP A 18 0.99 -11.95 -8.77
N LEU A 19 0.64 -11.51 -9.98
CA LEU A 19 1.43 -10.51 -10.71
C LEU A 19 1.51 -9.20 -9.94
N ALA A 20 0.38 -8.74 -9.42
CA ALA A 20 0.33 -7.51 -8.63
C ALA A 20 1.13 -7.65 -7.35
N HIS A 21 1.00 -8.78 -6.65
CA HIS A 21 1.76 -9.06 -5.45
C HIS A 21 3.27 -9.07 -5.73
N ASN A 22 3.69 -9.75 -6.78
CA ASN A 22 5.11 -9.81 -7.15
C ASN A 22 5.65 -8.44 -7.52
N ALA A 23 4.87 -7.63 -8.24
CA ALA A 23 5.26 -6.26 -8.55
C ALA A 23 5.46 -5.44 -7.28
N GLY A 24 4.57 -5.62 -6.30
CA GLY A 24 4.69 -4.96 -4.99
C GLY A 24 5.94 -5.38 -4.25
N MET A 25 6.21 -6.68 -4.22
CA MET A 25 7.40 -7.21 -3.53
C MET A 25 8.70 -6.71 -4.17
N LEU A 26 8.76 -6.66 -5.51
CA LEU A 26 9.93 -6.14 -6.22
C LEU A 26 10.13 -4.66 -5.94
N ALA A 27 9.05 -3.89 -5.91
CA ALA A 27 9.13 -2.46 -5.63
C ALA A 27 9.69 -2.21 -4.22
N VAL A 28 9.27 -3.01 -3.24
CA VAL A 28 9.77 -2.89 -1.87
C VAL A 28 11.24 -3.27 -1.77
N GLU A 29 11.68 -4.29 -2.52
CA GLU A 29 13.09 -4.67 -2.55
C GLU A 29 13.99 -3.54 -3.02
N LYS A 30 13.51 -2.72 -3.95
CA LYS A 30 14.27 -1.59 -4.50
C LYS A 30 14.16 -0.34 -3.65
N LEU A 31 13.26 -0.33 -2.69
CA LEU A 31 13.03 0.83 -1.84
C LEU A 31 14.13 0.96 -0.79
N GLN A 32 14.66 2.16 -0.65
CA GLN A 32 15.52 2.50 0.46
C GLN A 32 14.66 3.23 1.50
N VAL A 33 14.33 2.52 2.57
CA VAL A 33 13.56 3.11 3.66
C VAL A 33 14.39 4.19 4.33
N ILE A 34 13.79 5.37 4.51
CA ILE A 34 14.44 6.47 5.24
C ILE A 34 14.21 6.23 6.72
N PRO A 35 15.27 5.93 7.49
CA PRO A 35 15.11 5.70 8.92
C PRO A 35 14.65 6.98 9.62
N MET A 36 13.89 6.82 10.68
CA MET A 36 13.43 7.94 11.49
C MET A 36 14.37 8.11 12.69
N ILE A 37 14.85 9.32 12.87
CA ILE A 37 15.66 9.69 14.03
C ILE A 37 14.80 10.57 14.93
N VAL A 38 14.60 10.12 16.16
CA VAL A 38 13.85 10.89 17.15
C VAL A 38 14.85 11.51 18.11
N GLN A 39 14.71 12.80 18.32
CA GLN A 39 15.61 13.59 19.18
C GLN A 39 14.85 14.37 20.21
N GLU A 40 15.42 14.41 21.43
CA GLU A 40 14.87 15.21 22.52
C GLU A 40 15.97 16.16 22.98
N TYR A 41 15.66 17.46 23.02
CA TYR A 41 16.63 18.49 23.37
C TYR A 41 16.47 18.90 24.84
N THR A 42 17.58 19.33 25.46
CA THR A 42 17.55 19.82 26.83
C THR A 42 16.78 21.13 26.93
N ASP A 43 16.78 21.93 25.87
CA ASP A 43 16.03 23.19 25.78
C ASP A 43 15.52 23.34 24.37
N PHE A 44 14.23 22.99 24.16
CA PHE A 44 13.66 23.05 22.83
C PHE A 44 13.31 24.45 22.33
N LEU A 45 13.50 25.49 23.17
CA LEU A 45 13.39 26.88 22.76
C LEU A 45 14.70 27.40 22.17
N ASN A 46 15.78 26.65 22.31
CA ASN A 46 17.09 27.00 21.83
C ASN A 46 17.58 25.93 20.86
N ASP A 47 17.62 26.26 19.57
CA ASP A 47 18.03 25.34 18.52
C ASP A 47 19.46 24.82 18.66
N ASN A 48 20.29 25.55 19.45
CA ASN A 48 21.67 25.17 19.68
C ASN A 48 21.86 24.33 20.95
N SER A 49 20.78 24.01 21.66
CA SER A 49 20.91 23.21 22.87
C SER A 49 21.37 21.78 22.51
N PRO A 50 22.15 21.14 23.40
CA PRO A 50 22.58 19.78 23.17
C PRO A 50 21.38 18.82 23.07
N VAL A 51 21.52 17.83 22.24
CA VAL A 51 20.51 16.76 22.13
C VAL A 51 20.56 15.96 23.42
N LYS A 52 19.44 15.92 24.15
CA LYS A 52 19.32 15.19 25.41
C LYS A 52 19.23 13.68 25.16
N LYS A 53 18.49 13.30 24.12
CA LYS A 53 18.24 11.91 23.78
C LYS A 53 17.99 11.80 22.29
N SER A 54 18.54 10.77 21.68
CA SER A 54 18.17 10.45 20.31
C SER A 54 18.08 8.94 20.13
N TRP A 55 17.22 8.49 19.25
CA TRP A 55 17.15 7.08 18.90
C TRP A 55 16.72 6.93 17.46
N PHE A 56 17.06 5.79 16.90
CA PHE A 56 16.91 5.46 15.50
C PHE A 56 15.78 4.45 15.34
N ILE A 57 14.85 4.72 14.42
CA ILE A 57 13.78 3.79 14.07
C ILE A 57 14.04 3.31 12.66
N GLU A 58 14.55 2.08 12.56
CA GLU A 58 15.01 1.47 11.32
C GLU A 58 13.92 1.40 10.24
N GLU A 59 12.69 1.08 10.64
CA GLU A 59 11.57 0.90 9.71
C GLU A 59 10.93 2.22 9.26
N GLY A 60 11.39 3.36 9.76
CA GLY A 60 10.81 4.66 9.47
C GLY A 60 9.49 4.90 10.19
N CYS A 61 8.59 5.68 9.56
CA CYS A 61 7.28 5.98 10.14
C CYS A 61 6.38 4.75 10.14
N CYS A 62 5.58 4.61 11.19
CA CYS A 62 4.56 3.56 11.27
C CYS A 62 3.28 3.99 10.56
N GLY A 63 2.56 3.04 10.00
CA GLY A 63 1.29 3.35 9.35
C GLY A 63 0.64 2.17 8.67
N PHE A 64 -0.42 2.48 7.93
CA PHE A 64 -1.24 1.51 7.22
C PHE A 64 -1.35 1.88 5.76
N ALA A 65 -1.47 0.88 4.89
CA ALA A 65 -1.74 1.09 3.48
C ALA A 65 -2.71 0.03 2.97
N TRP A 66 -3.42 0.37 1.91
CA TRP A 66 -4.41 -0.51 1.30
C TRP A 66 -4.52 -0.22 -0.19
N VAL A 67 -5.17 -1.15 -0.89
CA VAL A 67 -5.53 -0.97 -2.30
C VAL A 67 -7.05 -1.04 -2.40
N THR A 68 -7.65 -0.04 -3.04
CA THR A 68 -9.10 0.01 -3.24
C THR A 68 -9.41 -0.26 -4.71
N VAL A 69 -10.34 -1.18 -4.97
CA VAL A 69 -10.84 -1.51 -6.31
C VAL A 69 -12.28 -1.04 -6.41
N ARG A 70 -12.60 -0.30 -7.46
CA ARG A 70 -13.96 0.20 -7.73
C ARG A 70 -14.42 -0.17 -9.13
N PRO A 71 -15.73 -0.31 -9.32
CA PRO A 71 -16.76 -0.32 -8.29
C PRO A 71 -16.72 -1.58 -7.45
N GLY A 72 -17.27 -1.51 -6.22
CA GLY A 72 -17.24 -2.62 -5.28
C GLY A 72 -18.06 -3.85 -5.71
N ASN A 73 -18.87 -3.70 -6.75
CA ASN A 73 -19.68 -4.79 -7.30
C ASN A 73 -19.14 -5.31 -8.63
N CYS A 74 -17.97 -4.87 -9.09
CA CYS A 74 -17.37 -5.45 -10.29
C CYS A 74 -16.91 -6.88 -10.03
N SER A 75 -16.69 -7.64 -11.10
CA SER A 75 -16.31 -9.05 -10.99
C SER A 75 -15.07 -9.26 -10.14
N PHE A 76 -14.05 -8.43 -10.36
CA PHE A 76 -12.79 -8.55 -9.61
C PHE A 76 -12.99 -8.22 -8.13
N ALA A 77 -13.76 -7.17 -7.82
CA ALA A 77 -14.05 -6.80 -6.43
C ALA A 77 -14.81 -7.92 -5.70
N ARG A 78 -15.76 -8.54 -6.35
CA ARG A 78 -16.49 -9.68 -5.78
C ARG A 78 -15.56 -10.87 -5.53
N TRP A 79 -14.64 -11.12 -6.45
CA TRP A 79 -13.63 -12.15 -6.27
C TRP A 79 -12.74 -11.82 -5.06
N MET A 80 -12.33 -10.56 -4.90
CA MET A 80 -11.56 -10.11 -3.74
C MET A 80 -12.31 -10.39 -2.43
N LYS A 81 -13.61 -10.13 -2.41
CA LYS A 81 -14.43 -10.38 -1.23
C LYS A 81 -14.44 -11.87 -0.84
N GLU A 82 -14.52 -12.75 -1.82
CA GLU A 82 -14.45 -14.18 -1.60
C GLU A 82 -13.09 -14.60 -1.00
N LYS A 83 -12.04 -13.84 -1.29
CA LYS A 83 -10.71 -14.08 -0.76
C LYS A 83 -10.46 -13.43 0.60
N GLY A 84 -11.46 -12.78 1.18
CA GLY A 84 -11.36 -12.22 2.50
C GLY A 84 -11.16 -10.71 2.56
N CYS A 85 -11.20 -10.02 1.43
CA CYS A 85 -11.15 -8.58 1.42
C CYS A 85 -12.46 -7.98 1.90
N HIS A 86 -12.42 -6.72 2.31
CA HIS A 86 -13.55 -6.04 2.92
C HIS A 86 -14.02 -4.86 2.09
N SER A 87 -15.31 -4.54 2.20
CA SER A 87 -15.85 -3.34 1.58
C SER A 87 -15.21 -2.09 2.20
N ALA A 88 -14.89 -1.12 1.34
CA ALA A 88 -14.30 0.13 1.79
C ALA A 88 -15.39 1.09 2.26
N TYR A 89 -15.07 1.85 3.28
CA TYR A 89 -15.91 2.98 3.65
C TYR A 89 -15.92 3.98 2.49
N GLY A 90 -17.09 4.36 2.05
CA GLY A 90 -17.22 5.25 0.89
C GLY A 90 -17.26 4.54 -0.46
N GLY A 91 -17.24 3.22 -0.49
CA GLY A 91 -17.37 2.40 -1.69
C GLY A 91 -16.09 1.71 -2.11
N GLY A 92 -16.25 0.64 -2.87
CA GLY A 92 -15.13 -0.17 -3.35
C GLY A 92 -14.79 -1.33 -2.44
N MET A 93 -13.86 -2.16 -2.90
CA MET A 93 -13.35 -3.30 -2.14
C MET A 93 -11.90 -3.01 -1.77
N GLN A 94 -11.53 -3.26 -0.52
CA GLN A 94 -10.19 -2.94 -0.01
C GLN A 94 -9.40 -4.19 0.33
N TYR A 95 -8.14 -4.19 -0.10
CA TYR A 95 -7.12 -5.11 0.34
C TYR A 95 -6.14 -4.34 1.24
N TRP A 96 -6.10 -4.67 2.53
CA TRP A 96 -5.16 -4.07 3.46
C TRP A 96 -3.83 -4.81 3.40
N VAL A 97 -2.73 -4.05 3.36
CA VAL A 97 -1.40 -4.63 3.32
C VAL A 97 -0.99 -5.05 4.73
N TYR A 98 -0.83 -6.36 4.93
CA TYR A 98 -0.46 -6.92 6.23
C TYR A 98 1.04 -7.19 6.35
N LEU A 99 1.76 -7.01 5.26
CA LEU A 99 3.19 -7.28 5.19
C LEU A 99 3.98 -6.10 5.73
N PHE A 100 5.29 -6.33 5.95
CA PHE A 100 6.27 -5.28 6.30
C PHE A 100 6.06 -4.65 7.69
N ASN A 101 5.54 -5.41 8.61
CA ASN A 101 5.34 -4.97 9.99
C ASN A 101 4.61 -3.63 10.05
N GLN A 102 5.24 -2.59 10.62
CA GLN A 102 4.62 -1.29 10.77
C GLN A 102 5.14 -0.24 9.76
N SER A 103 6.03 -0.64 8.85
CA SER A 103 6.64 0.32 7.93
C SER A 103 5.63 0.89 6.94
N LEU A 104 5.31 2.18 7.10
CA LEU A 104 4.42 2.89 6.20
C LEU A 104 5.01 2.97 4.78
N GLN A 105 6.32 3.28 4.68
CA GLN A 105 6.98 3.41 3.38
C GLN A 105 6.92 2.12 2.58
N LYS A 106 7.20 0.98 3.22
CA LYS A 106 7.14 -0.31 2.54
C LYS A 106 5.72 -0.65 2.13
N LYS A 107 4.75 -0.41 3.01
CA LYS A 107 3.34 -0.68 2.70
C LYS A 107 2.83 0.21 1.57
N GLU A 108 3.17 1.49 1.56
CA GLU A 108 2.76 2.41 0.50
C GLU A 108 3.38 2.00 -0.83
N THR A 109 4.67 1.67 -0.85
CA THR A 109 5.37 1.24 -2.05
C THR A 109 4.75 -0.03 -2.63
N TYR A 110 4.45 -0.99 -1.77
CA TYR A 110 3.78 -2.22 -2.19
C TYR A 110 2.39 -1.92 -2.76
N ALA A 111 1.60 -1.11 -2.06
CA ALA A 111 0.23 -0.79 -2.49
C ALA A 111 0.22 -0.05 -3.83
N GLU A 112 1.15 0.88 -4.03
CA GLU A 112 1.26 1.61 -5.30
C GLU A 112 1.56 0.69 -6.47
N ALA A 113 2.54 -0.20 -6.31
CA ALA A 113 2.92 -1.13 -7.37
C ALA A 113 1.81 -2.14 -7.64
N PHE A 114 1.15 -2.63 -6.58
CA PHE A 114 0.02 -3.54 -6.68
C PHE A 114 -1.13 -2.89 -7.48
N ALA A 115 -1.52 -1.69 -7.08
CA ALA A 115 -2.61 -0.97 -7.75
C ALA A 115 -2.27 -0.64 -9.20
N LYS A 116 -1.03 -0.23 -9.47
CA LYS A 116 -0.57 0.06 -10.83
C LYS A 116 -0.71 -1.17 -11.72
N THR A 117 -0.31 -2.33 -11.24
CA THR A 117 -0.43 -3.57 -12.00
C THR A 117 -1.89 -3.88 -12.33
N LEU A 118 -2.79 -3.72 -11.37
CA LEU A 118 -4.22 -3.92 -11.62
C LEU A 118 -4.75 -2.96 -12.69
N ARG A 119 -4.32 -1.69 -12.64
CA ARG A 119 -4.74 -0.69 -13.63
C ARG A 119 -4.26 -1.06 -15.03
N GLU A 120 -3.08 -1.64 -15.15
CA GLU A 120 -2.54 -2.07 -16.44
C GLU A 120 -3.42 -3.14 -17.10
N PHE A 121 -4.16 -3.89 -16.30
CA PHE A 121 -5.10 -4.90 -16.79
C PHE A 121 -6.55 -4.42 -16.82
N GLY A 122 -6.76 -3.12 -16.73
CA GLY A 122 -8.09 -2.54 -16.90
C GLY A 122 -8.95 -2.52 -15.64
N ILE A 123 -8.38 -2.81 -14.48
CA ILE A 123 -9.11 -2.76 -13.23
C ILE A 123 -8.83 -1.41 -12.55
N TRP A 124 -9.89 -0.70 -12.18
CA TRP A 124 -9.73 0.58 -11.51
C TRP A 124 -9.35 0.36 -10.05
N ALA A 125 -8.06 0.53 -9.77
CA ALA A 125 -7.48 0.33 -8.45
C ALA A 125 -6.57 1.50 -8.10
N TYR A 126 -6.54 1.86 -6.84
CA TYR A 126 -5.66 2.94 -6.36
C TYR A 126 -5.25 2.68 -4.92
N PRO A 127 -4.04 3.14 -4.54
CA PRO A 127 -3.55 2.95 -3.19
C PRO A 127 -4.08 4.02 -2.25
N GLY A 128 -4.12 3.70 -0.99
CA GLY A 128 -4.37 4.64 0.07
C GLY A 128 -3.50 4.30 1.26
N SER A 129 -3.27 5.28 2.13
CA SER A 129 -2.44 5.08 3.30
C SER A 129 -2.72 6.12 4.37
N ARG A 130 -2.29 5.82 5.58
CA ARG A 130 -2.34 6.79 6.67
C ARG A 130 -1.25 6.47 7.69
N MET A 131 -0.75 7.50 8.34
CA MET A 131 0.16 7.34 9.46
C MET A 131 -0.61 6.81 10.67
N ASP A 132 0.08 6.02 11.43
CA ASP A 132 -0.48 5.50 12.69
C ASP A 132 -0.40 6.58 13.77
#